data_f3d5c8257d9ff8c5bc6153dfed0fb72f
#
_entry.id   f3d5c8257d9ff8c5bc6153dfed0fb72f
#
_cell.length_a   1.000
_cell.length_b   1.000
_cell.length_c   1.000
_cell.angle_alpha   90.00
_cell.angle_beta   90.00
_cell.angle_gamma   90.00
#
_symmetry.space_group_name_H-M   'P 1'
#
loop_
_entity.id
_entity.type
_entity.pdbx_description
1 polymer ?
#
loop_
_entity_poly.entity_id
_entity_poly.type
_entity_poly.pdbx_seq_one_letter_code
_entity_poly.pdbx_strand_id
1 'polypeptide(L)'
;MRTVLLVLALSAASAYGQDAGKEIQRYREMVAEGSPAELFELEGETLWKKPQGPKNVSLEKCNLGKGPGVVKGAYAGLPRYFKDADRVMDLETRLLYCMTTLQGRTREEVTKRAFGNADHPSEMESLSAYVAGQSRGIKMAPGVSHPKEKQSIELGRALYFHRVGAWDFSCATCHGDEGKRIRMQELPVLYKPAAARSTAATWPAYRVSTSSFVTLQWRMNDCFRQMRTPEPTFGSETTVALIHFISATGAGATYNGPGNKR
;
A
#
# COMPACT_ATOMS: atom_id res chain seq x y z
N MET A 1 7.89 2.10 -57.37
CA MET A 1 7.83 0.85 -56.58
C MET A 1 8.48 0.93 -55.19
N ARG A 2 9.57 1.66 -54.95
CA ARG A 2 10.21 1.78 -53.60
C ARG A 2 9.36 2.48 -52.54
N THR A 3 8.58 3.51 -52.93
CA THR A 3 7.76 4.29 -51.99
C THR A 3 6.53 3.55 -51.44
N VAL A 4 5.94 2.64 -52.22
CA VAL A 4 4.76 1.83 -51.80
C VAL A 4 5.16 0.76 -50.78
N LEU A 5 6.36 0.18 -50.89
CA LEU A 5 6.89 -0.79 -49.93
C LEU A 5 7.17 -0.19 -48.56
N LEU A 6 7.58 1.10 -48.49
CA LEU A 6 7.85 1.79 -47.21
C LEU A 6 6.56 2.10 -46.43
N VAL A 7 5.48 2.46 -47.12
CA VAL A 7 4.17 2.73 -46.50
C VAL A 7 3.53 1.45 -45.94
N LEU A 8 3.66 0.32 -46.64
CA LEU A 8 3.18 -0.98 -46.16
C LEU A 8 3.94 -1.48 -44.92
N ALA A 9 5.24 -1.22 -44.83
CA ALA A 9 6.04 -1.61 -43.67
C ALA A 9 5.69 -0.80 -42.44
N LEU A 10 5.39 0.51 -42.57
CA LEU A 10 4.95 1.36 -41.47
C LEU A 10 3.56 1.00 -40.93
N SER A 11 2.64 0.59 -41.81
CA SER A 11 1.28 0.17 -41.42
C SER A 11 1.30 -1.18 -40.66
N ALA A 12 2.18 -2.10 -41.02
CA ALA A 12 2.35 -3.38 -40.36
C ALA A 12 2.92 -3.20 -38.93
N ALA A 13 3.90 -2.30 -38.73
CA ALA A 13 4.48 -2.02 -37.41
C ALA A 13 3.45 -1.41 -36.42
N SER A 14 2.51 -0.60 -36.92
CA SER A 14 1.42 -0.05 -36.11
C SER A 14 0.41 -1.11 -35.67
N ALA A 15 0.12 -2.11 -36.48
CA ALA A 15 -0.79 -3.22 -36.18
C ALA A 15 -0.24 -4.12 -35.06
N TYR A 16 1.05 -4.44 -35.08
CA TYR A 16 1.69 -5.24 -34.02
C TYR A 16 1.70 -4.53 -32.65
N GLY A 17 1.88 -3.22 -32.64
CA GLY A 17 1.86 -2.43 -31.40
C GLY A 17 0.47 -2.37 -30.74
N GLN A 18 -0.60 -2.33 -31.53
CA GLN A 18 -1.97 -2.32 -31.04
C GLN A 18 -2.42 -3.68 -30.48
N ASP A 19 -1.93 -4.77 -31.09
CA ASP A 19 -2.25 -6.12 -30.64
C ASP A 19 -1.57 -6.46 -29.30
N ALA A 20 -0.31 -6.10 -29.15
CA ALA A 20 0.42 -6.26 -27.88
C ALA A 20 -0.23 -5.49 -26.72
N GLY A 21 -0.78 -4.31 -26.99
CA GLY A 21 -1.53 -3.52 -26.00
C GLY A 21 -2.81 -4.21 -25.52
N LYS A 22 -3.56 -4.81 -26.45
CA LYS A 22 -4.79 -5.58 -26.16
C LYS A 22 -4.49 -6.84 -25.37
N GLU A 23 -3.44 -7.58 -25.73
CA GLU A 23 -3.04 -8.79 -25.00
C GLU A 23 -2.56 -8.48 -23.57
N ILE A 24 -1.84 -7.38 -23.38
CA ILE A 24 -1.47 -6.91 -22.03
C ILE A 24 -2.71 -6.54 -21.22
N GLN A 25 -3.69 -5.88 -21.84
CA GLN A 25 -4.93 -5.52 -21.17
C GLN A 25 -5.75 -6.77 -20.80
N ARG A 26 -5.91 -7.71 -21.74
CA ARG A 26 -6.57 -9.00 -21.50
C ARG A 26 -5.91 -9.82 -20.39
N TYR A 27 -4.57 -9.85 -20.38
CA TYR A 27 -3.83 -10.49 -19.30
C TYR A 27 -4.09 -9.83 -17.94
N ARG A 28 -4.15 -8.48 -17.90
CA ARG A 28 -4.50 -7.74 -16.67
C ARG A 28 -5.90 -8.05 -16.18
N GLU A 29 -6.86 -8.18 -17.08
CA GLU A 29 -8.25 -8.54 -16.79
C GLU A 29 -8.33 -9.97 -16.23
N MET A 30 -7.67 -10.94 -16.88
CA MET A 30 -7.62 -12.33 -16.37
C MET A 30 -6.96 -12.44 -14.99
N VAL A 31 -5.89 -11.66 -14.72
CA VAL A 31 -5.24 -11.62 -13.41
C VAL A 31 -6.12 -10.89 -12.38
N ALA A 32 -7.01 -10.01 -12.81
CA ALA A 32 -7.95 -9.33 -11.92
C ALA A 32 -9.13 -10.22 -11.50
N GLU A 33 -9.57 -11.15 -12.36
CA GLU A 33 -10.66 -12.10 -12.07
C GLU A 33 -10.27 -13.23 -11.09
N GLY A 34 -8.97 -13.45 -10.86
CA GLY A 34 -8.45 -14.45 -9.91
C GLY A 34 -7.20 -13.90 -9.22
N SER A 35 -7.36 -12.77 -8.54
CA SER A 35 -6.23 -12.11 -7.88
C SER A 35 -5.59 -13.00 -6.83
N PRO A 36 -4.28 -13.28 -6.91
CA PRO A 36 -3.58 -13.98 -5.84
C PRO A 36 -3.71 -13.29 -4.47
N ALA A 37 -4.09 -12.02 -4.43
CA ALA A 37 -4.39 -11.31 -3.19
C ALA A 37 -5.54 -11.95 -2.40
N GLU A 38 -6.47 -12.65 -3.05
CA GLU A 38 -7.59 -13.35 -2.39
C GLU A 38 -7.11 -14.45 -1.44
N LEU A 39 -6.02 -15.15 -1.76
CA LEU A 39 -5.43 -16.16 -0.88
C LEU A 39 -4.94 -15.52 0.43
N PHE A 40 -4.33 -14.35 0.34
CA PHE A 40 -3.90 -13.58 1.50
C PHE A 40 -5.09 -13.05 2.32
N GLU A 41 -6.19 -12.70 1.66
CA GLU A 41 -7.42 -12.27 2.34
C GLU A 41 -8.04 -13.43 3.15
N LEU A 42 -8.12 -14.62 2.57
CA LEU A 42 -8.64 -15.82 3.25
C LEU A 42 -7.78 -16.23 4.45
N GLU A 43 -6.46 -16.21 4.28
CA GLU A 43 -5.53 -16.46 5.38
C GLU A 43 -5.66 -15.38 6.46
N GLY A 44 -5.72 -14.11 6.04
CA GLY A 44 -5.91 -12.97 6.95
C GLY A 44 -7.20 -13.05 7.74
N GLU A 45 -8.30 -13.50 7.15
CA GLU A 45 -9.56 -13.76 7.86
C GLU A 45 -9.40 -14.84 8.92
N THR A 46 -8.71 -15.92 8.57
CA THR A 46 -8.41 -17.00 9.50
C THR A 46 -7.57 -16.51 10.68
N LEU A 47 -6.51 -15.75 10.41
CA LEU A 47 -5.64 -15.16 11.43
C LEU A 47 -6.38 -14.12 12.31
N TRP A 48 -7.30 -13.36 11.75
CA TRP A 48 -8.11 -12.38 12.47
C TRP A 48 -8.98 -13.03 13.54
N LYS A 49 -9.57 -14.18 13.21
CA LYS A 49 -10.47 -14.94 14.10
C LYS A 49 -9.74 -15.86 15.06
N LYS A 50 -8.50 -16.24 14.75
CA LYS A 50 -7.72 -17.20 15.53
C LYS A 50 -7.20 -16.57 16.83
N PRO A 51 -7.49 -17.16 18.02
CA PRO A 51 -6.83 -16.78 19.27
C PRO A 51 -5.32 -17.02 19.19
N GLN A 52 -4.52 -16.03 19.57
CA GLN A 52 -3.07 -16.09 19.51
C GLN A 52 -2.43 -15.37 20.69
N GLY A 53 -1.10 -15.54 20.80
CA GLY A 53 -0.26 -14.91 21.82
C GLY A 53 -0.51 -15.44 23.25
N PRO A 54 0.25 -14.93 24.22
CA PRO A 54 0.18 -15.35 25.63
C PRO A 54 -1.21 -15.21 26.26
N LYS A 55 -2.01 -14.23 25.78
CA LYS A 55 -3.37 -14.00 26.30
C LYS A 55 -4.43 -14.86 25.61
N ASN A 56 -4.07 -15.64 24.58
CA ASN A 56 -4.97 -16.49 23.79
C ASN A 56 -6.25 -15.75 23.34
N VAL A 57 -6.09 -14.58 22.71
CA VAL A 57 -7.18 -13.69 22.25
C VAL A 57 -7.12 -13.50 20.74
N SER A 58 -8.28 -13.52 20.08
CA SER A 58 -8.39 -13.17 18.65
C SER A 58 -8.31 -11.64 18.43
N LEU A 59 -8.06 -11.23 17.19
CA LEU A 59 -8.09 -9.82 16.81
C LEU A 59 -9.52 -9.26 16.64
N GLU A 60 -10.57 -10.07 16.79
CA GLU A 60 -11.97 -9.63 16.73
C GLU A 60 -12.34 -8.59 17.79
N LYS A 61 -11.49 -8.36 18.80
CA LYS A 61 -11.63 -7.25 19.77
C LYS A 61 -10.85 -6.01 19.36
N CYS A 62 -10.07 -6.05 18.30
CA CYS A 62 -9.28 -4.91 17.82
C CYS A 62 -10.19 -3.82 17.25
N ASN A 63 -10.04 -2.60 17.75
CA ASN A 63 -10.75 -1.44 17.22
C ASN A 63 -9.90 -0.77 16.12
N LEU A 64 -10.29 -0.92 14.88
CA LEU A 64 -9.65 -0.29 13.72
C LEU A 64 -10.20 1.12 13.41
N GLY A 65 -10.86 1.75 14.37
CA GLY A 65 -11.43 3.10 14.24
C GLY A 65 -12.93 3.14 13.91
N LYS A 66 -13.58 1.97 13.84
CA LYS A 66 -15.02 1.80 13.60
C LYS A 66 -15.76 1.12 14.77
N GLY A 67 -15.04 0.84 15.85
CA GLY A 67 -15.49 0.02 16.97
C GLY A 67 -14.75 -1.32 17.03
N PRO A 68 -14.78 -2.00 18.20
CA PRO A 68 -14.14 -3.31 18.35
C PRO A 68 -14.67 -4.34 17.35
N GLY A 69 -13.75 -5.01 16.64
CA GLY A 69 -14.06 -6.08 15.68
C GLY A 69 -14.65 -5.64 14.35
N VAL A 70 -14.96 -4.36 14.17
CA VAL A 70 -15.54 -3.86 12.92
C VAL A 70 -14.45 -3.68 11.87
N VAL A 71 -14.39 -4.60 10.89
CA VAL A 71 -13.43 -4.57 9.77
C VAL A 71 -13.99 -3.86 8.54
N LYS A 72 -15.31 -3.95 8.31
CA LYS A 72 -15.94 -3.37 7.11
C LYS A 72 -15.71 -1.87 7.03
N GLY A 73 -15.00 -1.44 5.98
CA GLY A 73 -14.67 -0.04 5.72
C GLY A 73 -13.59 0.54 6.65
N ALA A 74 -12.96 -0.26 7.49
CA ALA A 74 -11.97 0.23 8.44
C ALA A 74 -10.73 0.79 7.73
N TYR A 75 -10.20 0.07 6.73
CA TYR A 75 -9.05 0.51 5.97
C TYR A 75 -9.27 1.86 5.28
N ALA A 76 -10.46 2.08 4.74
CA ALA A 76 -10.80 3.34 4.07
C ALA A 76 -10.73 4.57 5.00
N GLY A 77 -10.80 4.39 6.31
CA GLY A 77 -10.67 5.45 7.31
C GLY A 77 -9.26 5.65 7.87
N LEU A 78 -8.26 4.96 7.34
CA LEU A 78 -6.89 4.98 7.84
C LEU A 78 -5.94 5.72 6.85
N PRO A 79 -4.84 6.32 7.35
CA PRO A 79 -4.45 6.52 8.75
C PRO A 79 -5.37 7.48 9.52
N ARG A 80 -5.43 7.33 10.84
CA ARG A 80 -6.18 8.23 11.71
C ARG A 80 -5.62 8.26 13.14
N TYR A 81 -6.06 9.22 13.92
CA TYR A 81 -5.76 9.29 15.36
C TYR A 81 -6.53 8.24 16.15
N PHE A 82 -5.84 7.59 17.10
CA PHE A 82 -6.39 6.62 18.04
C PHE A 82 -6.16 7.10 19.46
N LYS A 83 -7.25 7.38 20.19
CA LYS A 83 -7.21 7.91 21.56
C LYS A 83 -6.54 6.95 22.56
N ASP A 84 -6.75 5.63 22.40
CA ASP A 84 -6.20 4.59 23.27
C ASP A 84 -4.68 4.42 23.17
N ALA A 85 -4.07 4.93 22.09
CA ALA A 85 -2.64 4.92 21.88
C ALA A 85 -2.03 6.34 21.80
N ASP A 86 -2.88 7.36 21.87
CA ASP A 86 -2.55 8.79 21.76
C ASP A 86 -1.69 9.15 20.55
N ARG A 87 -1.87 8.46 19.41
CA ARG A 87 -1.11 8.69 18.18
C ARG A 87 -1.89 8.36 16.92
N VAL A 88 -1.40 8.87 15.78
CA VAL A 88 -1.87 8.48 14.46
C VAL A 88 -1.30 7.11 14.09
N MET A 89 -2.12 6.25 13.53
CA MET A 89 -1.73 4.92 13.05
C MET A 89 -2.34 4.66 11.68
N ASP A 90 -1.57 4.00 10.83
CA ASP A 90 -2.06 3.28 9.66
C ASP A 90 -2.56 1.87 10.04
N LEU A 91 -2.94 1.06 9.05
CA LEU A 91 -3.45 -0.28 9.32
C LEU A 91 -2.43 -1.17 10.03
N GLU A 92 -1.21 -1.24 9.50
CA GLU A 92 -0.17 -2.14 10.00
C GLU A 92 0.26 -1.76 11.41
N THR A 93 0.41 -0.47 11.69
CA THR A 93 0.75 0.01 13.02
C THR A 93 -0.40 -0.24 14.01
N ARG A 94 -1.66 -0.15 13.56
CA ARG A 94 -2.81 -0.46 14.41
C ARG A 94 -2.94 -1.95 14.68
N LEU A 95 -2.69 -2.81 13.68
CA LEU A 95 -2.61 -4.27 13.87
C LEU A 95 -1.50 -4.63 14.87
N LEU A 96 -0.30 -4.08 14.70
CA LEU A 96 0.80 -4.26 15.65
C LEU A 96 0.39 -3.88 17.08
N TYR A 97 -0.30 -2.74 17.25
CA TYR A 97 -0.80 -2.31 18.54
C TYR A 97 -1.80 -3.32 19.14
N CYS A 98 -2.73 -3.82 18.34
CA CYS A 98 -3.68 -4.84 18.81
C CYS A 98 -3.00 -6.16 19.15
N MET A 99 -2.04 -6.63 18.33
CA MET A 99 -1.28 -7.85 18.60
C MET A 99 -0.49 -7.75 19.92
N THR A 100 0.08 -6.59 20.20
CA THR A 100 0.83 -6.39 21.45
C THR A 100 -0.09 -6.19 22.67
N THR A 101 -1.15 -5.43 22.54
CA THR A 101 -2.02 -5.09 23.69
C THR A 101 -3.07 -6.16 23.98
N LEU A 102 -3.74 -6.70 22.96
CA LEU A 102 -4.80 -7.72 23.13
C LEU A 102 -4.23 -9.13 23.24
N GLN A 103 -3.31 -9.51 22.37
CA GLN A 103 -2.74 -10.86 22.34
C GLN A 103 -1.56 -11.01 23.32
N GLY A 104 -0.95 -9.91 23.77
CA GLY A 104 0.19 -9.92 24.68
C GLY A 104 1.51 -10.34 24.03
N ARG A 105 1.60 -10.29 22.70
CA ARG A 105 2.82 -10.57 21.94
C ARG A 105 3.82 -9.42 22.12
N THR A 106 5.12 -9.71 22.04
CA THR A 106 6.13 -8.65 22.05
C THR A 106 6.21 -7.95 20.70
N ARG A 107 6.66 -6.68 20.70
CA ARG A 107 6.88 -5.94 19.46
C ARG A 107 7.90 -6.66 18.58
N GLU A 108 8.98 -7.13 19.18
CA GLU A 108 10.08 -7.84 18.50
C GLU A 108 9.56 -9.10 17.80
N GLU A 109 8.73 -9.88 18.48
CA GLU A 109 8.11 -11.08 17.90
C GLU A 109 7.26 -10.74 16.66
N VAL A 110 6.38 -9.75 16.74
CA VAL A 110 5.49 -9.35 15.65
C VAL A 110 6.28 -8.73 14.48
N THR A 111 7.29 -7.92 14.78
CA THR A 111 8.05 -7.21 13.75
C THR A 111 9.22 -8.00 13.15
N LYS A 112 9.60 -9.12 13.76
CA LYS A 112 10.69 -9.98 13.25
C LYS A 112 10.48 -10.39 11.79
N ARG A 113 9.23 -10.57 11.38
CA ARG A 113 8.80 -10.85 10.00
C ARG A 113 7.61 -9.95 9.64
N ALA A 114 7.74 -8.65 9.81
CA ALA A 114 6.68 -7.70 9.42
C ALA A 114 6.41 -7.73 7.91
N PHE A 115 7.45 -8.02 7.12
CA PHE A 115 7.37 -8.19 5.66
C PHE A 115 7.79 -9.62 5.29
N GLY A 116 6.99 -10.23 4.43
CA GLY A 116 7.24 -11.56 3.89
C GLY A 116 7.94 -11.55 2.53
N ASN A 117 7.94 -12.71 1.93
CA ASN A 117 8.36 -12.94 0.55
C ASN A 117 7.50 -14.06 -0.07
N ALA A 118 7.78 -14.44 -1.31
CA ALA A 118 7.01 -15.48 -2.03
C ALA A 118 6.92 -16.81 -1.27
N ASP A 119 8.04 -17.24 -0.64
CA ASP A 119 8.13 -18.54 0.04
C ASP A 119 7.58 -18.48 1.48
N HIS A 120 7.62 -17.30 2.08
CA HIS A 120 7.25 -17.09 3.47
C HIS A 120 6.42 -15.80 3.61
N PRO A 121 5.11 -15.84 3.32
CA PRO A 121 4.21 -14.72 3.56
C PRO A 121 4.23 -14.26 5.02
N SER A 122 4.01 -12.99 5.24
CA SER A 122 3.94 -12.41 6.57
C SER A 122 2.50 -12.43 7.07
N GLU A 123 2.33 -12.77 8.35
CA GLU A 123 1.05 -12.66 9.05
C GLU A 123 0.46 -11.23 8.95
N MET A 124 1.31 -10.21 9.03
CA MET A 124 0.93 -8.81 8.90
C MET A 124 0.38 -8.49 7.51
N GLU A 125 0.97 -9.07 6.47
CA GLU A 125 0.52 -8.89 5.08
C GLU A 125 -0.84 -9.55 4.85
N SER A 126 -1.05 -10.78 5.32
CA SER A 126 -2.34 -11.49 5.21
C SER A 126 -3.45 -10.76 5.98
N LEU A 127 -3.18 -10.32 7.22
CA LEU A 127 -4.13 -9.50 7.99
C LEU A 127 -4.44 -8.18 7.28
N SER A 128 -3.44 -7.53 6.69
CA SER A 128 -3.63 -6.29 5.95
C SER A 128 -4.45 -6.51 4.68
N ALA A 129 -4.27 -7.63 3.99
CA ALA A 129 -5.07 -8.01 2.82
C ALA A 129 -6.55 -8.16 3.21
N TYR A 130 -6.83 -8.93 4.26
CA TYR A 130 -8.19 -9.14 4.75
C TYR A 130 -8.89 -7.83 5.10
N VAL A 131 -8.29 -7.03 6.00
CA VAL A 131 -8.92 -5.77 6.44
C VAL A 131 -9.10 -4.78 5.31
N ALA A 132 -8.13 -4.69 4.40
CA ALA A 132 -8.23 -3.81 3.24
C ALA A 132 -9.33 -4.29 2.28
N GLY A 133 -9.42 -5.59 1.99
CA GLY A 133 -10.46 -6.19 1.15
C GLY A 133 -11.87 -5.86 1.62
N GLN A 134 -12.10 -5.78 2.94
CA GLN A 134 -13.38 -5.39 3.53
C GLN A 134 -13.75 -3.90 3.32
N SER A 135 -12.90 -3.14 2.65
CA SER A 135 -13.16 -1.73 2.28
C SER A 135 -13.47 -1.52 0.79
N ARG A 136 -13.57 -2.59 -0.02
CA ARG A 136 -13.93 -2.47 -1.46
C ARG A 136 -15.24 -1.71 -1.66
N GLY A 137 -15.24 -0.79 -2.63
CA GLY A 137 -16.38 0.08 -2.95
C GLY A 137 -16.55 1.28 -2.02
N ILE A 138 -15.77 1.39 -0.95
CA ILE A 138 -15.88 2.47 0.04
C ILE A 138 -14.92 3.61 -0.33
N LYS A 139 -15.36 4.85 -0.15
CA LYS A 139 -14.54 6.03 -0.38
C LYS A 139 -13.49 6.17 0.72
N MET A 140 -12.24 6.37 0.31
CA MET A 140 -11.12 6.66 1.20
C MET A 140 -11.34 7.98 1.93
N ALA A 141 -11.36 7.93 3.25
CA ALA A 141 -11.59 9.07 4.12
C ALA A 141 -10.66 8.98 5.36
N PRO A 142 -9.33 9.11 5.18
CA PRO A 142 -8.40 9.11 6.29
C PRO A 142 -8.68 10.26 7.26
N GLY A 143 -8.17 10.16 8.47
CA GLY A 143 -8.34 11.21 9.48
C GLY A 143 -7.61 12.50 9.09
N VAL A 144 -8.30 13.64 9.12
CA VAL A 144 -7.72 14.95 8.74
C VAL A 144 -8.10 16.09 9.68
N SER A 145 -8.90 15.80 10.72
CA SER A 145 -9.50 16.83 11.58
C SER A 145 -8.79 17.01 12.92
N HIS A 146 -8.30 15.93 13.52
CA HIS A 146 -7.61 15.96 14.80
C HIS A 146 -6.24 16.68 14.69
N PRO A 147 -5.80 17.47 15.70
CA PRO A 147 -4.50 18.17 15.64
C PRO A 147 -3.32 17.25 15.30
N LYS A 148 -3.23 16.07 15.88
CA LYS A 148 -2.18 15.08 15.59
C LYS A 148 -2.27 14.50 14.17
N GLU A 149 -3.47 14.44 13.58
CA GLU A 149 -3.63 14.05 12.17
C GLU A 149 -3.07 15.12 11.24
N LYS A 150 -3.39 16.38 11.48
CA LYS A 150 -2.82 17.50 10.73
C LYS A 150 -1.30 17.55 10.84
N GLN A 151 -0.77 17.40 12.07
CA GLN A 151 0.67 17.34 12.30
C GLN A 151 1.33 16.17 11.54
N SER A 152 0.71 14.99 11.55
CA SER A 152 1.20 13.81 10.83
C SER A 152 1.21 14.05 9.30
N ILE A 153 0.19 14.68 8.74
CA ILE A 153 0.11 15.01 7.32
C ILE A 153 1.21 16.02 6.94
N GLU A 154 1.40 17.06 7.73
CA GLU A 154 2.45 18.07 7.47
C GLU A 154 3.86 17.47 7.63
N LEU A 155 4.09 16.61 8.62
CA LEU A 155 5.34 15.86 8.73
C LEU A 155 5.56 14.98 7.49
N GLY A 156 4.55 14.24 7.05
CA GLY A 156 4.62 13.41 5.85
C GLY A 156 4.92 14.22 4.59
N ARG A 157 4.31 15.42 4.47
CA ARG A 157 4.61 16.36 3.39
C ARG A 157 6.07 16.84 3.45
N ALA A 158 6.54 17.25 4.61
CA ALA A 158 7.92 17.69 4.79
C ALA A 158 8.91 16.59 4.41
N LEU A 159 8.68 15.35 4.91
CA LEU A 159 9.51 14.18 4.60
C LEU A 159 9.49 13.82 3.11
N TYR A 160 8.36 14.00 2.44
CA TYR A 160 8.22 13.68 1.01
C TYR A 160 9.16 14.52 0.13
N PHE A 161 9.39 15.79 0.49
CA PHE A 161 10.28 16.70 -0.23
C PHE A 161 11.68 16.77 0.38
N HIS A 162 11.90 16.21 1.57
CA HIS A 162 13.19 16.27 2.24
C HIS A 162 14.22 15.38 1.54
N ARG A 163 15.34 15.97 1.16
CA ARG A 163 16.45 15.30 0.47
C ARG A 163 17.38 14.69 1.50
N VAL A 164 17.75 13.43 1.30
CA VAL A 164 18.55 12.65 2.26
C VAL A 164 19.53 11.71 1.56
N GLY A 165 20.49 11.24 2.32
CA GLY A 165 21.46 10.23 1.90
C GLY A 165 22.54 10.77 0.98
N ALA A 166 23.50 9.91 0.63
CA ALA A 166 24.66 10.27 -0.19
C ALA A 166 24.29 10.71 -1.63
N TRP A 167 23.12 10.33 -2.10
CA TRP A 167 22.60 10.68 -3.43
C TRP A 167 21.72 11.92 -3.42
N ASP A 168 21.51 12.51 -2.24
CA ASP A 168 20.66 13.69 -2.07
C ASP A 168 19.27 13.52 -2.72
N PHE A 169 18.62 12.39 -2.48
CA PHE A 169 17.29 12.05 -3.02
C PHE A 169 16.18 12.31 -2.00
N SER A 170 14.99 12.57 -2.54
CA SER A 170 13.72 12.61 -1.80
C SER A 170 12.69 11.76 -2.53
N CYS A 171 11.51 11.54 -1.92
CA CYS A 171 10.39 10.93 -2.63
C CYS A 171 10.02 11.74 -3.88
N ALA A 172 10.07 13.07 -3.80
CA ALA A 172 9.81 13.97 -4.91
C ALA A 172 10.87 13.88 -6.03
N THR A 173 12.08 13.41 -5.77
CA THR A 173 13.09 13.17 -6.81
C THR A 173 12.57 12.21 -7.87
N CYS A 174 11.84 11.16 -7.46
CA CYS A 174 11.24 10.18 -8.34
C CYS A 174 9.76 10.49 -8.63
N HIS A 175 9.01 10.97 -7.64
CA HIS A 175 7.56 11.16 -7.71
C HIS A 175 7.14 12.65 -7.80
N GLY A 176 8.03 13.54 -8.24
CA GLY A 176 7.79 14.99 -8.29
C GLY A 176 7.25 15.49 -9.61
N ASP A 177 7.50 14.81 -10.72
CA ASP A 177 7.10 15.25 -12.06
C ASP A 177 6.49 14.10 -12.86
N GLU A 178 5.61 14.45 -13.80
CA GLU A 178 5.02 13.51 -14.75
C GLU A 178 6.09 12.98 -15.73
N GLY A 179 5.88 11.78 -16.23
CA GLY A 179 6.76 11.12 -17.19
C GLY A 179 8.06 10.53 -16.61
N LYS A 180 8.34 10.73 -15.32
CA LYS A 180 9.46 10.02 -14.68
C LYS A 180 9.20 8.51 -14.65
N ARG A 181 10.22 7.74 -14.96
CA ARG A 181 10.09 6.28 -15.13
C ARG A 181 11.20 5.56 -14.36
N ILE A 182 10.84 4.39 -13.82
CA ILE A 182 11.78 3.42 -13.30
C ILE A 182 11.46 2.04 -13.88
N ARG A 183 12.45 1.34 -14.42
CA ARG A 183 12.25 -0.01 -15.01
C ARG A 183 11.04 -0.06 -15.96
N MET A 184 10.93 0.91 -16.86
CA MET A 184 9.86 1.07 -17.86
C MET A 184 8.46 1.36 -17.28
N GLN A 185 8.34 1.62 -15.98
CA GLN A 185 7.09 2.05 -15.36
C GLN A 185 7.11 3.55 -15.09
N GLU A 186 6.04 4.22 -15.45
CA GLU A 186 5.83 5.61 -15.07
C GLU A 186 5.52 5.71 -13.58
N LEU A 187 6.13 6.67 -12.93
CA LEU A 187 5.97 6.90 -11.49
C LEU A 187 4.86 7.91 -11.24
N PRO A 188 3.91 7.60 -10.33
CA PRO A 188 2.84 8.53 -10.01
C PRO A 188 3.36 9.76 -9.26
N VAL A 189 2.85 10.94 -9.57
CA VAL A 189 3.14 12.18 -8.84
C VAL A 189 2.28 12.26 -7.58
N LEU A 190 2.74 11.65 -6.49
CA LEU A 190 1.93 11.31 -5.31
C LEU A 190 1.43 12.51 -4.49
N TYR A 191 1.96 13.71 -4.68
CA TYR A 191 1.43 14.93 -4.07
C TYR A 191 0.32 15.60 -4.91
N LYS A 192 0.03 15.08 -6.11
CA LYS A 192 -1.11 15.50 -6.94
C LYS A 192 -2.33 14.60 -6.67
N PRO A 193 -3.52 15.17 -6.45
CA PRO A 193 -4.71 14.39 -6.05
C PRO A 193 -5.06 13.22 -6.99
N ALA A 194 -4.95 13.38 -8.30
CA ALA A 194 -5.30 12.34 -9.27
C ALA A 194 -4.43 11.08 -9.10
N ALA A 195 -3.10 11.25 -9.02
CA ALA A 195 -2.16 10.14 -8.86
C ALA A 195 -2.23 9.52 -7.44
N ALA A 196 -2.40 10.37 -6.41
CA ALA A 196 -2.60 9.90 -5.04
C ALA A 196 -3.89 9.08 -4.90
N ARG A 197 -5.00 9.48 -5.55
CA ARG A 197 -6.26 8.70 -5.58
C ARG A 197 -6.07 7.34 -6.22
N SER A 198 -5.39 7.25 -7.37
CA SER A 198 -5.09 5.97 -8.01
C SER A 198 -4.26 5.06 -7.11
N THR A 199 -3.32 5.61 -6.36
CA THR A 199 -2.52 4.87 -5.38
C THR A 199 -3.37 4.43 -4.19
N ALA A 200 -4.08 5.34 -3.54
CA ALA A 200 -4.93 5.05 -2.38
C ALA A 200 -6.03 4.01 -2.70
N ALA A 201 -6.56 4.03 -3.93
CA ALA A 201 -7.62 3.11 -4.37
C ALA A 201 -7.16 1.65 -4.53
N THR A 202 -5.86 1.37 -4.60
CA THR A 202 -5.35 0.06 -5.05
C THR A 202 -4.29 -0.57 -4.16
N TRP A 203 -3.78 0.15 -3.16
CA TRP A 203 -2.84 -0.39 -2.16
C TRP A 203 -3.59 -0.79 -0.87
N PRO A 204 -3.14 -1.82 -0.13
CA PRO A 204 -2.03 -2.74 -0.41
C PRO A 204 -2.25 -3.58 -1.67
N ALA A 205 -1.22 -4.30 -2.13
CA ALA A 205 -1.31 -4.97 -3.42
C ALA A 205 -0.47 -6.26 -3.49
N TYR A 206 -0.92 -7.20 -4.32
CA TYR A 206 -0.08 -8.30 -4.77
C TYR A 206 0.89 -7.81 -5.86
N ARG A 207 2.19 -8.07 -5.69
CA ARG A 207 3.22 -7.75 -6.69
C ARG A 207 3.62 -8.99 -7.47
N VAL A 208 3.26 -9.02 -8.75
CA VAL A 208 3.58 -10.13 -9.66
C VAL A 208 5.09 -10.35 -9.77
N SER A 209 5.88 -9.26 -9.83
CA SER A 209 7.34 -9.34 -9.98
C SER A 209 8.09 -9.95 -8.78
N THR A 210 7.46 -10.01 -7.62
CA THR A 210 8.01 -10.60 -6.40
C THR A 210 7.19 -11.78 -5.90
N SER A 211 6.10 -12.12 -6.59
CA SER A 211 5.14 -13.17 -6.21
C SER A 211 4.70 -13.06 -4.74
N SER A 212 4.53 -11.85 -4.23
CA SER A 212 4.22 -11.60 -2.82
C SER A 212 3.20 -10.47 -2.66
N PHE A 213 2.41 -10.56 -1.60
CA PHE A 213 1.56 -9.46 -1.17
C PHE A 213 2.42 -8.44 -0.41
N VAL A 214 2.21 -7.16 -0.68
CA VAL A 214 3.01 -6.08 -0.08
C VAL A 214 2.13 -4.94 0.39
N THR A 215 2.51 -4.40 1.52
CA THR A 215 1.84 -3.25 2.15
C THR A 215 2.46 -1.92 1.73
N LEU A 216 1.85 -0.81 2.12
CA LEU A 216 2.43 0.51 1.87
C LEU A 216 3.71 0.73 2.70
N GLN A 217 3.81 0.21 3.92
CA GLN A 217 5.04 0.29 4.70
C GLN A 217 6.20 -0.45 4.03
N TRP A 218 5.93 -1.67 3.52
CA TRP A 218 6.91 -2.39 2.71
C TRP A 218 7.35 -1.55 1.50
N ARG A 219 6.39 -0.94 0.80
CA ARG A 219 6.70 -0.11 -0.39
C ARG A 219 7.53 1.12 -0.03
N MET A 220 7.27 1.76 1.11
CA MET A 220 8.10 2.86 1.59
C MET A 220 9.54 2.38 1.83
N ASN A 221 9.74 1.27 2.54
CA ASN A 221 11.07 0.71 2.77
C ASN A 221 11.80 0.38 1.46
N ASP A 222 11.11 -0.20 0.48
CA ASP A 222 11.69 -0.44 -0.85
C ASP A 222 12.15 0.86 -1.54
N CYS A 223 11.40 1.97 -1.39
CA CYS A 223 11.81 3.27 -1.90
C CYS A 223 13.05 3.81 -1.16
N PHE A 224 13.12 3.69 0.17
CA PHE A 224 14.29 4.08 0.95
C PHE A 224 15.55 3.29 0.52
N ARG A 225 15.44 1.98 0.29
CA ARG A 225 16.52 1.16 -0.27
C ARG A 225 16.98 1.67 -1.64
N GLN A 226 16.04 2.02 -2.52
CA GLN A 226 16.38 2.55 -3.85
C GLN A 226 17.07 3.92 -3.78
N MET A 227 16.74 4.75 -2.80
CA MET A 227 17.44 6.00 -2.51
C MET A 227 18.80 5.81 -1.82
N ARG A 228 19.17 4.56 -1.49
CA ARG A 228 20.39 4.25 -0.75
C ARG A 228 20.45 4.94 0.61
N THR A 229 19.32 5.00 1.29
CA THR A 229 19.17 5.51 2.65
C THR A 229 18.77 4.39 3.60
N PRO A 230 19.04 4.51 4.91
CA PRO A 230 18.55 3.55 5.89
C PRO A 230 17.03 3.40 5.83
N GLU A 231 16.57 2.16 5.90
CA GLU A 231 15.13 1.87 5.93
C GLU A 231 14.55 2.32 7.28
N PRO A 232 13.39 2.98 7.28
CA PRO A 232 12.70 3.32 8.52
C PRO A 232 12.24 2.03 9.23
N THR A 233 12.30 2.03 10.55
CA THR A 233 11.76 0.94 11.36
C THR A 233 10.28 0.74 11.08
N PHE A 234 9.84 -0.52 11.03
CA PHE A 234 8.44 -0.87 10.85
C PHE A 234 7.53 -0.18 11.89
N GLY A 235 6.47 0.45 11.40
CA GLY A 235 5.54 1.22 12.23
C GLY A 235 6.13 2.50 12.81
N SER A 236 7.22 3.05 12.21
CA SER A 236 7.79 4.33 12.61
C SER A 236 6.87 5.50 12.27
N GLU A 237 7.03 6.60 12.99
CA GLU A 237 6.29 7.84 12.71
C GLU A 237 6.57 8.36 11.29
N THR A 238 7.81 8.23 10.81
CA THR A 238 8.22 8.57 9.44
C THR A 238 7.35 7.86 8.41
N THR A 239 7.21 6.54 8.53
CA THR A 239 6.46 5.73 7.57
C THR A 239 4.96 6.06 7.63
N VAL A 240 4.41 6.13 8.85
CA VAL A 240 2.99 6.46 9.06
C VAL A 240 2.66 7.85 8.53
N ALA A 241 3.53 8.85 8.75
CA ALA A 241 3.34 10.22 8.28
C ALA A 241 3.36 10.31 6.74
N LEU A 242 4.30 9.62 6.08
CA LEU A 242 4.35 9.55 4.61
C LEU A 242 3.09 8.90 4.03
N ILE A 243 2.64 7.78 4.59
CA ILE A 243 1.40 7.11 4.19
C ILE A 243 0.20 8.02 4.44
N HIS A 244 0.17 8.74 5.57
CA HIS A 244 -0.91 9.65 5.90
C HIS A 244 -1.01 10.81 4.91
N PHE A 245 0.12 11.44 4.57
CA PHE A 245 0.17 12.50 3.56
C PHE A 245 -0.37 12.03 2.20
N ILE A 246 0.07 10.85 1.72
CA ILE A 246 -0.37 10.31 0.43
C ILE A 246 -1.87 9.93 0.49
N SER A 247 -2.32 9.31 1.58
CA SER A 247 -3.72 8.92 1.76
C SER A 247 -4.65 10.12 1.86
N ALA A 248 -4.25 11.18 2.59
CA ALA A 248 -5.00 12.42 2.69
C ALA A 248 -5.09 13.15 1.34
N THR A 249 -3.99 13.17 0.57
CA THR A 249 -3.97 13.72 -0.80
C THR A 249 -4.88 12.91 -1.73
N GLY A 250 -4.96 11.59 -1.53
CA GLY A 250 -5.83 10.68 -2.29
C GLY A 250 -7.25 10.53 -1.75
N ALA A 251 -7.66 11.31 -0.76
CA ALA A 251 -8.99 11.21 -0.18
C ALA A 251 -10.11 11.32 -1.22
N GLY A 252 -11.21 10.60 -0.98
CA GLY A 252 -12.35 10.52 -1.89
C GLY A 252 -12.21 9.49 -3.03
N ALA A 253 -11.05 8.83 -3.18
CA ALA A 253 -10.93 7.69 -4.09
C ALA A 253 -11.84 6.54 -3.65
N THR A 254 -12.51 5.87 -4.58
CA THR A 254 -13.20 4.61 -4.27
C THR A 254 -12.17 3.49 -4.18
N TYR A 255 -12.11 2.80 -3.05
CA TYR A 255 -11.17 1.70 -2.85
C TYR A 255 -11.58 0.47 -3.67
N ASN A 256 -10.70 0.01 -4.53
CA ASN A 256 -10.89 -1.15 -5.40
C ASN A 256 -9.84 -2.26 -5.17
N GLY A 257 -8.99 -2.06 -4.15
CA GLY A 257 -7.96 -3.03 -3.79
C GLY A 257 -8.48 -4.15 -2.85
N PRO A 258 -7.58 -5.02 -2.38
CA PRO A 258 -6.17 -5.11 -2.77
C PRO A 258 -5.97 -5.26 -4.27
N GLY A 259 -5.04 -4.48 -4.81
CA GLY A 259 -4.78 -4.49 -6.25
C GLY A 259 -3.67 -5.45 -6.68
N ASN A 260 -3.50 -5.60 -8.00
CA ASN A 260 -2.35 -6.28 -8.59
C ASN A 260 -1.38 -5.24 -9.14
N LYS A 261 -0.11 -5.37 -8.82
CA LYS A 261 0.98 -4.50 -9.28
C LYS A 261 2.08 -5.34 -9.92
N ARG A 262 2.80 -4.72 -10.85
CA ARG A 262 3.95 -5.33 -11.48
C ARG A 262 5.17 -5.39 -10.54
#